data_f2cfddcbec5e217b93d188498f2f3ff2
#
_entry.id   f2cfddcbec5e217b93d188498f2f3ff2
#
_cell.length_a   1.000
_cell.length_b   1.000
_cell.length_c   1.000
_cell.angle_alpha   90.00
_cell.angle_beta   90.00
_cell.angle_gamma   90.00
#
_symmetry.space_group_name_H-M   'P 1'
#
loop_
_entity.id
_entity.type
_entity.pdbx_description
1 polymer ?
#
loop_
_entity_poly.entity_id
_entity_poly.type
_entity_poly.pdbx_seq_one_letter_code
_entity_poly.pdbx_strand_id
1 'polypeptide(L)'
;LFESQKSTGVVSLGELFDGNHDVSGFSDFDIENTAFALCRGGWPEAVVESRVNVALRMAADYVEELLDSDINRMDGIKRNKTWMRLIMRSYARNISSQASQSTIAADMQGEPPSEGTLSDYLDALSRACVTEDLPAWNPRLRSKTAVRTSPTRHFSDPSIACAVLHATPEKLLNDFETFGLLFESMCIRDLRVYAD
;
A
#
# COMPACT_ATOMS: atom_id res chain seq x y z
N LEU A 1 1.89 3.55 -13.30
CA LEU A 1 0.90 3.69 -14.41
C LEU A 1 1.55 4.04 -15.76
N PHE A 2 2.62 4.83 -15.78
CA PHE A 2 3.31 5.21 -17.03
C PHE A 2 3.89 3.98 -17.76
N GLU A 3 4.65 3.15 -17.08
CA GLU A 3 5.26 1.95 -17.65
C GLU A 3 4.25 0.93 -18.19
N SER A 4 3.07 0.85 -17.55
CA SER A 4 1.96 0.02 -18.02
C SER A 4 1.13 0.66 -19.13
N GLN A 5 1.60 1.80 -19.69
CA GLN A 5 0.94 2.57 -20.74
C GLN A 5 -0.49 3.04 -20.38
N LYS A 6 -0.76 3.24 -19.10
CA LYS A 6 -2.03 3.76 -18.58
C LYS A 6 -1.98 5.26 -18.30
N SER A 7 -0.80 5.85 -18.30
CA SER A 7 -0.57 7.29 -18.24
C SER A 7 -0.09 7.79 -19.60
N THR A 8 -0.58 8.96 -19.99
CA THR A 8 -0.17 9.62 -21.25
C THR A 8 1.23 10.24 -21.16
N GLY A 9 1.76 10.45 -19.93
CA GLY A 9 3.02 11.15 -19.70
C GLY A 9 2.99 12.64 -20.05
N VAL A 10 1.82 13.23 -20.24
CA VAL A 10 1.67 14.66 -20.63
C VAL A 10 2.06 15.59 -19.48
N VAL A 11 1.88 15.16 -18.23
CA VAL A 11 2.28 15.94 -17.05
C VAL A 11 3.60 15.38 -16.52
N SER A 12 4.61 16.23 -16.41
CA SER A 12 5.94 15.90 -15.89
C SER A 12 6.14 16.51 -14.50
N LEU A 13 6.58 15.70 -13.53
CA LEU A 13 6.98 16.20 -12.21
C LEU A 13 8.19 17.12 -12.30
N GLY A 14 9.15 16.83 -13.18
CA GLY A 14 10.31 17.70 -13.40
C GLY A 14 9.90 19.10 -13.84
N GLU A 15 8.99 19.21 -14.82
CA GLU A 15 8.48 20.50 -15.25
C GLU A 15 7.74 21.26 -14.14
N LEU A 16 6.98 20.56 -13.29
CA LEU A 16 6.33 21.18 -12.12
C LEU A 16 7.36 21.73 -11.12
N PHE A 17 8.45 21.02 -10.86
CA PHE A 17 9.54 21.49 -10.00
C PHE A 17 10.31 22.65 -10.61
N ASP A 18 10.42 22.71 -11.94
CA ASP A 18 11.03 23.82 -12.69
C ASP A 18 10.12 25.07 -12.77
N GLY A 19 8.92 25.01 -12.19
CA GLY A 19 7.98 26.12 -12.07
C GLY A 19 6.99 26.22 -13.22
N ASN A 20 6.89 25.23 -14.09
CA ASN A 20 5.81 25.14 -15.06
C ASN A 20 4.53 24.66 -14.38
N HIS A 21 3.62 25.60 -14.09
CA HIS A 21 2.35 25.32 -13.44
C HIS A 21 1.16 25.19 -14.42
N ASP A 22 1.40 25.40 -15.71
CA ASP A 22 0.39 25.22 -16.75
C ASP A 22 0.39 23.76 -17.21
N VAL A 23 -0.10 22.88 -16.33
CA VAL A 23 -0.18 21.44 -16.57
C VAL A 23 -1.64 21.03 -16.66
N SER A 24 -2.01 20.44 -17.78
CA SER A 24 -3.34 19.83 -17.97
C SER A 24 -3.21 18.59 -18.84
N GLY A 25 -4.07 17.62 -18.60
CA GLY A 25 -4.10 16.41 -19.40
C GLY A 25 -5.42 15.68 -19.26
N PHE A 26 -5.78 14.94 -20.28
CA PHE A 26 -6.92 14.03 -20.25
C PHE A 26 -6.39 12.59 -20.20
N SER A 27 -7.13 11.74 -19.53
CA SER A 27 -6.87 10.30 -19.48
C SER A 27 -8.19 9.56 -19.70
N ASP A 28 -8.15 8.52 -20.53
CA ASP A 28 -9.26 7.58 -20.69
C ASP A 28 -9.30 6.54 -19.56
N PHE A 29 -8.43 6.72 -18.54
CA PHE A 29 -8.36 5.84 -17.38
C PHE A 29 -9.46 6.24 -16.39
N ASP A 30 -10.63 5.62 -16.54
CA ASP A 30 -11.82 5.87 -15.76
C ASP A 30 -11.76 5.23 -14.35
N ILE A 31 -12.85 5.38 -13.60
CA ILE A 31 -12.94 4.89 -12.22
C ILE A 31 -12.97 3.36 -12.15
N GLU A 32 -13.57 2.68 -13.12
CA GLU A 32 -13.61 1.23 -13.23
C GLU A 32 -12.20 0.67 -13.50
N ASN A 33 -11.48 1.29 -14.42
CA ASN A 33 -10.07 0.96 -14.68
C ASN A 33 -9.18 1.22 -13.46
N THR A 34 -9.45 2.30 -12.72
CA THR A 34 -8.74 2.60 -11.47
C THR A 34 -9.01 1.55 -10.40
N ALA A 35 -10.27 1.16 -10.18
CA ALA A 35 -10.63 0.09 -9.25
C ALA A 35 -9.94 -1.25 -9.61
N PHE A 36 -9.92 -1.56 -10.90
CA PHE A 36 -9.21 -2.75 -11.41
C PHE A 36 -7.70 -2.66 -11.15
N ALA A 37 -7.06 -1.52 -11.43
CA ALA A 37 -5.64 -1.33 -11.23
C ALA A 37 -5.24 -1.41 -9.75
N LEU A 38 -6.07 -0.89 -8.84
CA LEU A 38 -5.89 -1.01 -7.39
C LEU A 38 -5.86 -2.47 -6.94
N CYS A 39 -6.81 -3.29 -7.42
CA CYS A 39 -6.88 -4.70 -7.05
C CYS A 39 -5.82 -5.56 -7.74
N ARG A 40 -5.48 -5.27 -9.01
CA ARG A 40 -4.45 -5.98 -9.76
C ARG A 40 -3.04 -5.69 -9.25
N GLY A 41 -2.79 -4.42 -8.88
CA GLY A 41 -1.46 -3.93 -8.54
C GLY A 41 -0.56 -3.64 -9.75
N GLY A 42 0.68 -3.23 -9.43
CA GLY A 42 1.76 -2.95 -10.39
C GLY A 42 2.69 -4.13 -10.67
N TRP A 43 2.34 -5.34 -10.25
CA TRP A 43 3.16 -6.54 -10.45
C TRP A 43 3.40 -6.80 -11.94
N PRO A 44 4.67 -6.94 -12.40
CA PRO A 44 4.96 -7.07 -13.83
C PRO A 44 4.18 -8.20 -14.50
N GLU A 45 4.09 -9.36 -13.85
CA GLU A 45 3.33 -10.52 -14.37
C GLU A 45 1.83 -10.23 -14.44
N ALA A 46 1.26 -9.54 -13.44
CA ALA A 46 -0.17 -9.19 -13.44
C ALA A 46 -0.49 -8.12 -14.50
N VAL A 47 0.46 -7.23 -14.81
CA VAL A 47 0.28 -6.18 -15.83
C VAL A 47 0.20 -6.77 -17.23
N VAL A 48 0.98 -7.82 -17.53
CA VAL A 48 1.00 -8.48 -18.85
C VAL A 48 0.03 -9.65 -18.98
N GLU A 49 -0.58 -10.10 -17.88
CA GLU A 49 -1.54 -11.21 -17.89
C GLU A 49 -2.88 -10.77 -18.53
N SER A 50 -3.28 -11.48 -19.58
CA SER A 50 -4.51 -11.18 -20.32
C SER A 50 -5.79 -11.71 -19.64
N ARG A 51 -5.63 -12.70 -18.76
CA ARG A 51 -6.76 -13.30 -18.03
C ARG A 51 -7.04 -12.52 -16.75
N VAL A 52 -8.08 -11.70 -16.77
CA VAL A 52 -8.48 -10.79 -15.68
C VAL A 52 -8.48 -11.49 -14.31
N ASN A 53 -9.11 -12.66 -14.20
CA ASN A 53 -9.21 -13.38 -12.93
C ASN A 53 -7.83 -13.85 -12.39
N VAL A 54 -6.89 -14.15 -13.28
CA VAL A 54 -5.54 -14.55 -12.90
C VAL A 54 -4.76 -13.33 -12.43
N ALA A 55 -4.83 -12.23 -13.18
CA ALA A 55 -4.18 -10.97 -12.81
C ALA A 55 -4.62 -10.45 -11.43
N LEU A 56 -5.93 -10.48 -11.15
CA LEU A 56 -6.49 -10.06 -9.85
C LEU A 56 -6.12 -11.00 -8.69
N ARG A 57 -5.79 -12.26 -8.98
CA ARG A 57 -5.46 -13.24 -7.95
C ARG A 57 -4.00 -13.16 -7.50
N MET A 58 -3.09 -12.62 -8.32
CA MET A 58 -1.65 -12.63 -8.05
C MET A 58 -1.28 -11.95 -6.72
N ALA A 59 -1.94 -10.85 -6.37
CA ALA A 59 -1.70 -10.17 -5.09
C ALA A 59 -2.13 -11.05 -3.89
N ALA A 60 -3.22 -11.81 -4.02
CA ALA A 60 -3.67 -12.72 -2.96
C ALA A 60 -2.72 -13.93 -2.83
N ASP A 61 -2.27 -14.49 -3.94
CA ASP A 61 -1.30 -15.59 -3.96
C ASP A 61 0.04 -15.14 -3.35
N TYR A 62 0.49 -13.91 -3.63
CA TYR A 62 1.67 -13.31 -3.00
C TYR A 62 1.50 -13.18 -1.46
N VAL A 63 0.35 -12.71 -0.99
CA VAL A 63 0.07 -12.59 0.45
C VAL A 63 0.12 -13.97 1.13
N GLU A 64 -0.45 -15.00 0.52
CA GLU A 64 -0.39 -16.36 1.08
C GLU A 64 1.05 -16.91 1.13
N GLU A 65 1.83 -16.74 0.07
CA GLU A 65 3.24 -17.15 0.03
C GLU A 65 4.07 -16.43 1.09
N LEU A 66 3.86 -15.11 1.23
CA LEU A 66 4.49 -14.29 2.26
C LEU A 66 4.20 -14.82 3.67
N LEU A 67 2.94 -15.18 3.94
CA LEU A 67 2.51 -15.72 5.22
C LEU A 67 3.04 -17.14 5.49
N ASP A 68 3.25 -17.95 4.43
CA ASP A 68 3.68 -19.33 4.57
C ASP A 68 5.19 -19.49 4.73
N SER A 69 5.99 -18.67 4.04
CA SER A 69 7.40 -18.96 3.96
C SER A 69 8.36 -17.77 4.10
N ASP A 70 8.08 -16.66 3.45
CA ASP A 70 9.13 -15.68 3.17
C ASP A 70 9.55 -14.86 4.40
N ILE A 71 8.62 -14.37 5.19
CA ILE A 71 8.94 -13.58 6.39
C ILE A 71 9.78 -14.37 7.40
N ASN A 72 9.51 -15.68 7.54
CA ASN A 72 10.24 -16.52 8.49
C ASN A 72 11.64 -16.89 7.97
N ARG A 73 11.84 -16.94 6.66
CA ARG A 73 13.14 -17.25 6.04
C ARG A 73 14.12 -16.09 6.12
N MET A 74 13.64 -14.84 6.13
CA MET A 74 14.50 -13.66 6.09
C MET A 74 15.40 -13.50 7.32
N ASP A 75 14.90 -13.85 8.50
CA ASP A 75 15.63 -13.69 9.78
C ASP A 75 15.66 -14.93 10.66
N GLY A 76 15.09 -16.04 10.19
CA GLY A 76 15.02 -17.31 10.95
C GLY A 76 14.05 -17.28 12.12
N ILE A 77 13.29 -16.21 12.32
CA ILE A 77 12.34 -16.06 13.43
C ILE A 77 10.99 -16.62 13.02
N LYS A 78 10.54 -17.66 13.73
CA LYS A 78 9.22 -18.25 13.50
C LYS A 78 8.11 -17.36 14.06
N ARG A 79 7.35 -16.74 13.18
CA ARG A 79 6.20 -15.88 13.53
C ARG A 79 4.89 -16.64 13.47
N ASN A 80 3.92 -16.21 14.28
CA ASN A 80 2.58 -16.76 14.25
C ASN A 80 1.82 -16.23 13.02
N LYS A 81 1.48 -17.11 12.09
CA LYS A 81 0.79 -16.79 10.85
C LYS A 81 -0.57 -16.10 11.09
N THR A 82 -1.30 -16.51 12.13
CA THR A 82 -2.60 -15.91 12.47
C THR A 82 -2.42 -14.46 12.90
N TRP A 83 -1.46 -14.16 13.77
CA TRP A 83 -1.16 -12.79 14.16
C TRP A 83 -0.69 -11.95 12.97
N MET A 84 0.19 -12.47 12.12
CA MET A 84 0.64 -11.76 10.93
C MET A 84 -0.53 -11.37 10.04
N ARG A 85 -1.47 -12.30 9.78
CA ARG A 85 -2.68 -12.03 8.99
C ARG A 85 -3.56 -10.96 9.64
N LEU A 86 -3.77 -11.01 10.95
CA LEU A 86 -4.55 -10.01 11.68
C LEU A 86 -3.89 -8.63 11.67
N ILE A 87 -2.56 -8.58 11.86
CA ILE A 87 -1.78 -7.34 11.77
C ILE A 87 -1.89 -6.73 10.37
N MET A 88 -1.66 -7.51 9.32
CA MET A 88 -1.79 -7.04 7.95
C MET A 88 -3.21 -6.54 7.66
N ARG A 89 -4.24 -7.21 8.20
CA ARG A 89 -5.64 -6.78 8.02
C ARG A 89 -5.94 -5.47 8.73
N SER A 90 -5.49 -5.30 9.98
CA SER A 90 -5.62 -4.05 10.70
C SER A 90 -4.85 -2.93 10.01
N TYR A 91 -3.62 -3.22 9.56
CA TYR A 91 -2.81 -2.29 8.81
C TYR A 91 -3.50 -1.84 7.50
N ALA A 92 -4.11 -2.78 6.76
CA ALA A 92 -4.85 -2.49 5.53
C ALA A 92 -6.11 -1.63 5.77
N ARG A 93 -6.80 -1.83 6.89
CA ARG A 93 -7.94 -0.98 7.30
C ARG A 93 -7.53 0.45 7.62
N ASN A 94 -6.28 0.63 8.02
CA ASN A 94 -5.70 1.92 8.38
C ASN A 94 -4.77 2.47 7.28
N ILE A 95 -4.91 1.98 6.04
CA ILE A 95 -4.11 2.47 4.90
C ILE A 95 -4.35 3.97 4.69
N SER A 96 -3.33 4.70 4.26
CA SER A 96 -3.35 6.16 4.05
C SER A 96 -3.76 6.95 5.31
N SER A 97 -3.56 6.39 6.50
CA SER A 97 -3.81 7.07 7.77
C SER A 97 -2.57 7.09 8.67
N GLN A 98 -2.55 7.99 9.64
CA GLN A 98 -1.48 8.08 10.64
C GLN A 98 -1.76 7.16 11.84
N ALA A 99 -2.22 5.94 11.60
CA ALA A 99 -2.52 4.99 12.66
C ALA A 99 -1.27 4.64 13.47
N SER A 100 -1.40 4.76 14.79
CA SER A 100 -0.36 4.32 15.72
C SER A 100 -0.30 2.79 15.81
N GLN A 101 0.77 2.24 16.37
CA GLN A 101 0.85 0.80 16.66
C GLN A 101 -0.26 0.37 17.63
N SER A 102 -0.62 1.21 18.60
CA SER A 102 -1.72 0.93 19.52
C SER A 102 -3.08 0.89 18.81
N THR A 103 -3.30 1.70 17.77
CA THR A 103 -4.50 1.64 16.93
C THR A 103 -4.55 0.31 16.18
N ILE A 104 -3.43 -0.11 15.59
CA ILE A 104 -3.34 -1.40 14.89
C ILE A 104 -3.60 -2.57 15.84
N ALA A 105 -3.05 -2.51 17.07
CA ALA A 105 -3.31 -3.53 18.09
C ALA A 105 -4.79 -3.58 18.51
N ALA A 106 -5.42 -2.42 18.70
CA ALA A 106 -6.81 -2.33 19.14
C ALA A 106 -7.82 -2.89 18.13
N ASP A 107 -7.48 -2.87 16.84
CA ASP A 107 -8.30 -3.45 15.77
C ASP A 107 -8.25 -4.99 15.72
N MET A 108 -7.28 -5.61 16.40
CA MET A 108 -7.12 -7.06 16.37
C MET A 108 -8.17 -7.73 17.24
N GLN A 109 -8.83 -8.76 16.70
CA GLN A 109 -9.77 -9.57 17.47
C GLN A 109 -9.00 -10.53 18.41
N GLY A 110 -9.46 -10.64 19.65
CA GLY A 110 -8.85 -11.51 20.68
C GLY A 110 -7.78 -10.77 21.46
N GLU A 111 -6.82 -11.53 22.01
CA GLU A 111 -5.69 -10.96 22.75
C GLU A 111 -4.61 -10.51 21.77
N PRO A 112 -4.34 -9.20 21.65
CA PRO A 112 -3.28 -8.72 20.77
C PRO A 112 -1.90 -9.13 21.31
N PRO A 113 -0.88 -9.22 20.43
CA PRO A 113 0.47 -9.43 20.88
C PRO A 113 0.95 -8.26 21.74
N SER A 114 1.99 -8.47 22.56
CA SER A 114 2.64 -7.39 23.28
C SER A 114 3.14 -6.31 22.30
N GLU A 115 3.28 -5.07 22.78
CA GLU A 115 3.77 -3.95 21.97
C GLU A 115 5.10 -4.25 21.27
N GLY A 116 6.05 -4.86 21.99
CA GLY A 116 7.33 -5.30 21.41
C GLY A 116 7.16 -6.34 20.31
N THR A 117 6.28 -7.33 20.53
CA THR A 117 5.98 -8.34 19.51
C THR A 117 5.33 -7.70 18.27
N LEU A 118 4.36 -6.79 18.46
CA LEU A 118 3.73 -6.09 17.34
C LEU A 118 4.77 -5.30 16.53
N SER A 119 5.67 -4.57 17.21
CA SER A 119 6.76 -3.85 16.57
C SER A 119 7.64 -4.78 15.73
N ASP A 120 8.03 -5.94 16.26
CA ASP A 120 8.81 -6.94 15.52
C ASP A 120 8.12 -7.45 14.26
N TYR A 121 6.79 -7.58 14.29
CA TYR A 121 6.01 -7.98 13.11
C TYR A 121 5.95 -6.87 12.05
N LEU A 122 5.72 -5.62 12.48
CA LEU A 122 5.72 -4.47 11.57
C LEU A 122 7.11 -4.24 10.95
N ASP A 123 8.17 -4.37 11.74
CA ASP A 123 9.54 -4.28 11.25
C ASP A 123 9.88 -5.39 10.26
N ALA A 124 9.35 -6.60 10.46
CA ALA A 124 9.52 -7.69 9.51
C ALA A 124 8.81 -7.40 8.18
N LEU A 125 7.59 -6.87 8.20
CA LEU A 125 6.86 -6.44 7.01
C LEU A 125 7.62 -5.34 6.25
N SER A 126 8.19 -4.38 6.97
CA SER A 126 8.99 -3.30 6.39
C SER A 126 10.28 -3.82 5.75
N ARG A 127 11.03 -4.70 6.44
CA ARG A 127 12.24 -5.32 5.89
C ARG A 127 11.95 -6.23 4.68
N ALA A 128 10.76 -6.83 4.63
CA ALA A 128 10.30 -7.61 3.49
C ALA A 128 9.77 -6.73 2.33
N CYS A 129 9.89 -5.40 2.44
CA CYS A 129 9.34 -4.45 1.48
C CYS A 129 7.83 -4.64 1.21
N VAL A 130 7.08 -5.13 2.20
CA VAL A 130 5.62 -5.28 2.12
C VAL A 130 4.92 -3.99 2.50
N THR A 131 5.46 -3.30 3.50
CA THR A 131 4.99 -1.97 3.94
C THR A 131 6.05 -0.91 3.66
N GLU A 132 5.59 0.27 3.29
CA GLU A 132 6.44 1.41 2.97
C GLU A 132 5.80 2.70 3.51
N ASP A 133 5.94 2.88 4.82
CA ASP A 133 5.37 4.02 5.53
C ASP A 133 5.93 5.36 5.02
N LEU A 134 5.06 6.39 4.97
CA LEU A 134 5.46 7.74 4.63
C LEU A 134 5.70 8.55 5.91
N PRO A 135 6.97 8.90 6.23
CA PRO A 135 7.28 9.70 7.41
C PRO A 135 6.62 11.08 7.36
N ALA A 136 6.23 11.60 8.54
CA ALA A 136 5.72 12.95 8.64
C ALA A 136 6.80 13.96 8.23
N TRP A 137 6.48 14.79 7.23
CA TRP A 137 7.36 15.86 6.78
C TRP A 137 7.08 17.17 7.51
N ASN A 138 8.13 17.93 7.80
CA ASN A 138 8.02 19.27 8.37
C ASN A 138 9.18 20.14 7.89
N PRO A 139 8.93 21.36 7.38
CA PRO A 139 9.96 22.24 6.86
C PRO A 139 10.95 22.75 7.94
N ARG A 140 10.58 22.66 9.22
CA ARG A 140 11.44 23.06 10.34
C ARG A 140 12.36 21.92 10.75
N LEU A 141 13.65 22.04 10.57
CA LEU A 141 14.68 21.03 10.88
C LEU A 141 14.61 20.45 12.31
N ARG A 142 14.15 21.23 13.28
CA ARG A 142 14.03 20.82 14.69
C ARG A 142 12.59 20.67 15.14
N SER A 143 11.71 20.24 14.26
CA SER A 143 10.30 20.03 14.61
C SER A 143 10.10 18.82 15.50
N LYS A 144 9.61 19.06 16.73
CA LYS A 144 9.18 17.98 17.62
C LYS A 144 7.93 17.27 17.10
N THR A 145 7.11 17.96 16.32
CA THR A 145 5.88 17.41 15.74
C THR A 145 6.22 16.31 14.74
N ALA A 146 7.15 16.54 13.82
CA ALA A 146 7.57 15.52 12.85
C ALA A 146 8.07 14.22 13.52
N VAL A 147 8.81 14.36 14.64
CA VAL A 147 9.35 13.20 15.38
C VAL A 147 8.25 12.44 16.15
N ARG A 148 7.18 13.13 16.56
CA ARG A 148 6.11 12.57 17.40
C ARG A 148 4.92 12.06 16.62
N THR A 149 4.81 12.43 15.35
CA THR A 149 3.69 12.03 14.48
C THR A 149 3.96 10.64 13.92
N SER A 150 2.97 9.76 14.05
CA SER A 150 3.03 8.45 13.37
C SER A 150 3.16 8.65 11.87
N PRO A 151 3.92 7.81 11.17
CA PRO A 151 3.96 7.86 9.71
C PRO A 151 2.59 7.51 9.12
N THR A 152 2.32 7.98 7.92
CA THR A 152 1.16 7.52 7.16
C THR A 152 1.43 6.11 6.65
N ARG A 153 0.47 5.21 6.89
CA ARG A 153 0.60 3.78 6.62
C ARG A 153 0.35 3.47 5.15
N HIS A 154 1.33 2.86 4.49
CA HIS A 154 1.21 2.41 3.11
C HIS A 154 1.80 1.02 2.94
N PHE A 155 1.15 0.19 2.12
CA PHE A 155 1.81 -0.96 1.52
C PHE A 155 2.67 -0.51 0.34
N SER A 156 3.68 -1.28 -0.01
CA SER A 156 4.50 -1.03 -1.21
C SER A 156 3.66 -1.09 -2.50
N ASP A 157 2.58 -1.87 -2.48
CA ASP A 157 1.57 -1.88 -3.53
C ASP A 157 0.15 -1.97 -2.91
N PRO A 158 -0.80 -1.11 -3.30
CA PRO A 158 -2.16 -1.10 -2.73
C PRO A 158 -2.93 -2.40 -2.96
N SER A 159 -2.55 -3.21 -3.96
CA SER A 159 -3.19 -4.51 -4.19
C SER A 159 -2.97 -5.51 -3.05
N ILE A 160 -1.91 -5.34 -2.25
CA ILE A 160 -1.69 -6.12 -1.03
C ILE A 160 -2.82 -5.82 -0.03
N ALA A 161 -3.16 -4.55 0.16
CA ALA A 161 -4.30 -4.17 1.01
C ALA A 161 -5.61 -4.71 0.45
N CYS A 162 -5.84 -4.61 -0.87
CA CYS A 162 -7.01 -5.19 -1.54
C CYS A 162 -7.12 -6.69 -1.27
N ALA A 163 -6.02 -7.43 -1.40
CA ALA A 163 -5.97 -8.88 -1.16
C ALA A 163 -6.33 -9.22 0.30
N VAL A 164 -5.72 -8.52 1.26
CA VAL A 164 -5.93 -8.74 2.70
C VAL A 164 -7.35 -8.37 3.14
N LEU A 165 -7.95 -7.33 2.54
CA LEU A 165 -9.34 -6.90 2.79
C LEU A 165 -10.36 -7.70 1.99
N HIS A 166 -9.93 -8.59 1.09
CA HIS A 166 -10.80 -9.29 0.14
C HIS A 166 -11.63 -8.32 -0.71
N ALA A 167 -11.02 -7.18 -1.06
CA ALA A 167 -11.62 -6.21 -1.96
C ALA A 167 -11.57 -6.72 -3.41
N THR A 168 -12.63 -6.42 -4.15
CA THR A 168 -12.71 -6.60 -5.60
C THR A 168 -13.00 -5.26 -6.26
N PRO A 169 -12.77 -5.09 -7.56
CA PRO A 169 -13.13 -3.85 -8.24
C PRO A 169 -14.57 -3.42 -7.97
N GLU A 170 -15.53 -4.35 -8.03
CA GLU A 170 -16.94 -4.08 -7.80
C GLU A 170 -17.22 -3.64 -6.34
N LYS A 171 -16.53 -4.24 -5.36
CA LYS A 171 -16.67 -3.82 -3.96
C LYS A 171 -16.13 -2.42 -3.75
N LEU A 172 -15.00 -2.07 -4.36
CA LEU A 172 -14.41 -0.73 -4.26
C LEU A 172 -15.32 0.33 -4.87
N LEU A 173 -15.99 0.04 -5.98
CA LEU A 173 -16.96 0.94 -6.60
C LEU A 173 -18.22 1.15 -5.74
N ASN A 174 -18.47 0.28 -4.76
CA ASN A 174 -19.55 0.42 -3.78
C ASN A 174 -19.08 0.97 -2.41
N ASP A 175 -17.78 1.18 -2.22
CA ASP A 175 -17.15 1.70 -1.00
C ASP A 175 -16.11 2.76 -1.37
N PHE A 176 -16.59 3.98 -1.66
CA PHE A 176 -15.73 5.07 -2.09
C PHE A 176 -14.78 5.59 -1.00
N GLU A 177 -15.07 5.34 0.28
CA GLU A 177 -14.14 5.67 1.36
C GLU A 177 -12.88 4.80 1.25
N THR A 178 -13.05 3.49 1.23
CA THR A 178 -11.93 2.54 1.05
C THR A 178 -11.24 2.75 -0.31
N PHE A 179 -12.01 3.01 -1.38
CA PHE A 179 -11.46 3.32 -2.68
C PHE A 179 -10.51 4.54 -2.64
N GLY A 180 -10.93 5.64 -2.01
CA GLY A 180 -10.15 6.87 -1.90
C GLY A 180 -8.83 6.66 -1.16
N LEU A 181 -8.84 5.94 -0.05
CA LEU A 181 -7.63 5.63 0.72
C LEU A 181 -6.65 4.76 -0.08
N LEU A 182 -7.15 3.76 -0.80
CA LEU A 182 -6.32 2.91 -1.68
C LEU A 182 -5.79 3.70 -2.88
N PHE A 183 -6.59 4.60 -3.45
CA PHE A 183 -6.16 5.48 -4.54
C PHE A 183 -5.05 6.42 -4.09
N GLU A 184 -5.16 7.04 -2.90
CA GLU A 184 -4.08 7.83 -2.31
C GLU A 184 -2.79 7.00 -2.19
N SER A 185 -2.90 5.77 -1.69
CA SER A 185 -1.74 4.87 -1.58
C SER A 185 -1.11 4.56 -2.94
N MET A 186 -1.93 4.37 -3.99
CA MET A 186 -1.44 4.19 -5.36
C MET A 186 -0.69 5.43 -5.86
N CYS A 187 -1.24 6.63 -5.62
CA CYS A 187 -0.59 7.88 -5.98
C CYS A 187 0.76 8.05 -5.28
N ILE A 188 0.84 7.75 -3.98
CA ILE A 188 2.09 7.83 -3.22
C ILE A 188 3.13 6.85 -3.77
N ARG A 189 2.74 5.60 -4.07
CA ARG A 189 3.63 4.62 -4.71
C ARG A 189 4.19 5.16 -6.04
N ASP A 190 3.31 5.63 -6.94
CA ASP A 190 3.72 6.10 -8.26
C ASP A 190 4.59 7.36 -8.16
N LEU A 191 4.26 8.29 -7.24
CA LEU A 191 5.08 9.49 -7.01
C LEU A 191 6.48 9.14 -6.51
N ARG A 192 6.64 8.13 -5.65
CA ARG A 192 7.96 7.64 -5.22
C ARG A 192 8.76 7.13 -6.39
N VAL A 193 8.16 6.29 -7.24
CA VAL A 193 8.82 5.75 -8.44
C VAL A 193 9.24 6.85 -9.42
N TYR A 194 8.49 7.95 -9.51
CA TYR A 194 8.84 9.07 -10.40
C TYR A 194 9.86 10.02 -9.79
N ALA A 195 10.06 10.00 -8.48
CA ALA A 195 11.00 10.87 -7.77
C ALA A 195 12.42 10.29 -7.68
N ASP A 196 12.58 8.97 -7.88
CA ASP A 196 13.85 8.23 -7.90
C ASP A 196 14.49 8.28 -9.31
#